data_be375ff1ccaf7d3f71de92c055379d4e
#
_entry.id   be375ff1ccaf7d3f71de92c055379d4e
#
_cell.length_a   1.000
_cell.length_b   1.000
_cell.length_c   1.000
_cell.angle_alpha   90.00
_cell.angle_beta   90.00
_cell.angle_gamma   90.00
#
_symmetry.space_group_name_H-M   'P 1'
#
loop_
_entity.id
_entity.type
_entity.pdbx_description
1 polymer ?
#
loop_
_entity_poly.entity_id
_entity_poly.type
_entity_poly.pdbx_seq_one_letter_code
_entity_poly.pdbx_strand_id
1 'polypeptide(L)'
;MAKLAKVGSFCPNPACSDYEQLDGRIIRYGRTRAGVQRFKCLSCGRTFTATRGTIFYRRRTEDAEIVECLALLAEGSRISSVSRVKGHKEDTVAAWLTEAAEHVEAVENVLLSEFRISRGQLDGLWSYVKNKGEKKRTCGN
;
A
#
# COMPACT_ATOMS: atom_id res chain seq x y z
N MET A 1 -17.12 23.54 7.26
CA MET A 1 -15.69 23.65 6.89
C MET A 1 -15.18 22.31 6.33
N ALA A 2 -14.60 22.33 5.15
CA ALA A 2 -13.96 21.14 4.60
C ALA A 2 -12.71 20.81 5.43
N LYS A 3 -12.59 19.55 5.90
CA LYS A 3 -11.42 19.11 6.65
C LYS A 3 -10.32 18.71 5.66
N LEU A 4 -9.10 19.16 5.89
CA LEU A 4 -7.94 18.73 5.12
C LEU A 4 -7.81 17.21 5.13
N ALA A 5 -7.36 16.63 4.02
CA ALA A 5 -7.06 15.21 3.92
C ALA A 5 -5.90 14.84 4.86
N LYS A 6 -5.84 13.56 5.25
CA LYS A 6 -4.70 13.08 6.04
C LYS A 6 -3.39 13.29 5.28
N VAL A 7 -2.32 13.55 6.02
CA VAL A 7 -0.95 13.56 5.50
C VAL A 7 -0.69 12.29 4.68
N GLY A 8 -0.13 12.42 3.50
CA GLY A 8 0.08 11.32 2.55
C GLY A 8 -1.01 11.16 1.48
N SER A 9 -2.11 11.90 1.54
CA SER A 9 -3.10 11.94 0.46
C SER A 9 -2.74 13.04 -0.53
N PHE A 10 -2.37 12.69 -1.73
CA PHE A 10 -1.98 13.61 -2.81
C PHE A 10 -2.92 13.47 -4.01
N CYS A 11 -2.90 14.45 -4.91
CA CYS A 11 -3.71 14.41 -6.13
C CYS A 11 -3.18 13.35 -7.11
N PRO A 12 -3.99 12.36 -7.54
CA PRO A 12 -3.55 11.33 -8.46
C PRO A 12 -3.63 11.74 -9.94
N ASN A 13 -3.84 13.01 -10.24
CA ASN A 13 -3.93 13.52 -11.59
C ASN A 13 -2.59 14.09 -12.05
N PRO A 14 -1.88 13.45 -13.00
CA PRO A 14 -0.57 13.91 -13.46
C PRO A 14 -0.56 15.33 -14.06
N ALA A 15 -1.71 15.79 -14.56
CA ALA A 15 -1.85 17.13 -15.14
C ALA A 15 -2.18 18.22 -14.09
N CYS A 16 -2.13 17.89 -12.80
CA CYS A 16 -2.45 18.82 -11.73
C CYS A 16 -1.17 19.36 -11.08
N SER A 17 -1.17 20.64 -10.70
CA SER A 17 -0.06 21.25 -9.92
C SER A 17 0.17 20.58 -8.57
N ASP A 18 -0.88 19.99 -8.00
CA ASP A 18 -0.82 19.29 -6.71
C ASP A 18 -0.56 17.77 -6.88
N TYR A 19 -0.14 17.32 -8.07
CA TYR A 19 0.23 15.92 -8.31
C TYR A 19 1.42 15.54 -7.43
N GLU A 20 1.27 14.46 -6.66
CA GLU A 20 2.29 13.96 -5.73
C GLU A 20 2.79 14.96 -4.67
N GLN A 21 2.13 16.13 -4.54
CA GLN A 21 2.47 17.10 -3.51
C GLN A 21 1.78 16.76 -2.19
N LEU A 22 2.57 16.55 -1.12
CA LEU A 22 2.05 16.23 0.21
C LEU A 22 1.25 17.39 0.83
N ASP A 23 1.56 18.62 0.44
CA ASP A 23 0.90 19.85 0.89
C ASP A 23 -0.19 20.33 -0.08
N GLY A 24 -0.61 19.48 -1.00
CA GLY A 24 -1.65 19.77 -1.96
C GLY A 24 -2.98 20.16 -1.29
N ARG A 25 -3.76 21.03 -1.96
CA ARG A 25 -5.06 21.49 -1.45
C ARG A 25 -6.14 20.42 -1.63
N ILE A 26 -6.05 19.35 -0.82
CA ILE A 26 -6.95 18.21 -0.84
C ILE A 26 -7.86 18.25 0.38
N ILE A 27 -9.15 18.11 0.13
CA ILE A 27 -10.19 18.11 1.17
C ILE A 27 -10.95 16.78 1.18
N ARG A 28 -11.49 16.42 2.33
CA ARG A 28 -12.43 15.30 2.44
C ARG A 28 -13.74 15.69 1.75
N TYR A 29 -14.22 14.80 0.88
CA TYR A 29 -15.41 15.03 0.06
C TYR A 29 -16.40 13.86 0.18
N GLY A 30 -16.90 13.63 1.38
CA GLY A 30 -17.86 12.57 1.67
C GLY A 30 -17.29 11.16 1.57
N ARG A 31 -18.18 10.18 1.44
CA ARG A 31 -17.83 8.76 1.32
C ARG A 31 -18.53 8.12 0.12
N THR A 32 -17.99 7.01 -0.36
CA THR A 32 -18.66 6.18 -1.36
C THR A 32 -19.81 5.41 -0.70
N ARG A 33 -20.65 4.78 -1.53
CA ARG A 33 -21.71 3.88 -1.05
C ARG A 33 -21.16 2.70 -0.22
N ALA A 34 -19.91 2.28 -0.48
CA ALA A 34 -19.21 1.25 0.28
C ALA A 34 -18.47 1.79 1.52
N GLY A 35 -18.71 3.05 1.94
CA GLY A 35 -18.10 3.63 3.13
C GLY A 35 -16.67 4.17 2.95
N VAL A 36 -16.05 4.00 1.78
CA VAL A 36 -14.68 4.47 1.52
C VAL A 36 -14.62 5.99 1.46
N GLN A 37 -13.66 6.61 2.14
CA GLN A 37 -13.46 8.05 2.13
C GLN A 37 -13.09 8.56 0.74
N ARG A 38 -13.81 9.59 0.30
CA ARG A 38 -13.50 10.33 -0.93
C ARG A 38 -12.78 11.62 -0.59
N PHE A 39 -11.94 12.05 -1.50
CA PHE A 39 -11.22 13.31 -1.46
C PHE A 39 -11.49 14.11 -2.73
N LYS A 40 -11.32 15.41 -2.65
CA LYS A 40 -11.38 16.33 -3.78
C LYS A 40 -10.14 17.21 -3.78
N CYS A 41 -9.48 17.30 -4.92
CA CYS A 41 -8.42 18.29 -5.14
C CYS A 41 -9.07 19.63 -5.49
N LEU A 42 -8.71 20.68 -4.80
CA LEU A 42 -9.22 22.04 -5.04
C LEU A 42 -8.58 22.68 -6.28
N SER A 43 -7.37 22.25 -6.65
CA SER A 43 -6.64 22.80 -7.79
C SER A 43 -7.21 22.30 -9.13
N CYS A 44 -7.48 20.99 -9.28
CA CYS A 44 -8.03 20.45 -10.52
C CYS A 44 -9.51 20.05 -10.44
N GLY A 45 -10.15 20.15 -9.27
CA GLY A 45 -11.55 19.81 -9.06
C GLY A 45 -11.89 18.31 -9.08
N ARG A 46 -10.95 17.42 -9.42
CA ARG A 46 -11.19 15.98 -9.50
C ARG A 46 -11.37 15.35 -8.13
N THR A 47 -12.23 14.33 -8.08
CA THR A 47 -12.45 13.52 -6.88
C THR A 47 -11.81 12.15 -7.02
N PHE A 48 -11.31 11.61 -5.91
CA PHE A 48 -10.69 10.28 -5.85
C PHE A 48 -10.96 9.63 -4.48
N THR A 49 -10.71 8.33 -4.37
CA THR A 49 -10.85 7.57 -3.12
C THR A 49 -9.48 7.39 -2.46
N ALA A 50 -9.48 7.16 -1.14
CA ALA A 50 -8.25 6.91 -0.39
C ALA A 50 -7.46 5.69 -0.88
N THR A 51 -8.16 4.70 -1.48
CA THR A 51 -7.55 3.46 -1.97
C THR A 51 -7.03 3.56 -3.41
N ARG A 52 -7.26 4.69 -4.11
CA ARG A 52 -6.80 4.83 -5.49
C ARG A 52 -5.27 4.79 -5.57
N GLY A 53 -4.77 3.99 -6.49
CA GLY A 53 -3.33 3.76 -6.63
C GLY A 53 -2.75 2.72 -5.68
N THR A 54 -3.59 2.04 -4.92
CA THR A 54 -3.21 0.92 -4.05
C THR A 54 -3.82 -0.38 -4.55
N ILE A 55 -3.31 -1.51 -4.07
CA ILE A 55 -3.86 -2.85 -4.35
C ILE A 55 -5.30 -3.04 -3.87
N PHE A 56 -5.79 -2.15 -3.01
CA PHE A 56 -7.14 -2.18 -2.44
C PHE A 56 -8.18 -1.44 -3.30
N TYR A 57 -7.78 -0.79 -4.38
CA TYR A 57 -8.68 0.00 -5.21
C TYR A 57 -9.72 -0.87 -5.92
N ARG A 58 -11.00 -0.52 -5.76
CA ARG A 58 -12.16 -1.22 -6.35
C ARG A 58 -12.26 -2.70 -5.97
N ARG A 59 -11.76 -3.10 -4.82
CA ARG A 59 -11.92 -4.46 -4.30
C ARG A 59 -13.25 -4.63 -3.57
N ARG A 60 -13.81 -5.83 -3.64
CA ARG A 60 -14.96 -6.26 -2.83
C ARG A 60 -14.51 -6.95 -1.56
N THR A 61 -13.35 -7.56 -1.58
CA THR A 61 -12.70 -8.19 -0.43
C THR A 61 -12.16 -7.11 0.49
N GLU A 62 -12.28 -7.30 1.78
CA GLU A 62 -11.75 -6.39 2.79
C GLU A 62 -10.22 -6.31 2.72
N ASP A 63 -9.68 -5.13 2.97
CA ASP A 63 -8.24 -4.85 2.90
C ASP A 63 -7.44 -5.77 3.84
N ALA A 64 -7.95 -6.01 5.06
CA ALA A 64 -7.33 -6.89 6.04
C ALA A 64 -7.20 -8.33 5.54
N GLU A 65 -8.19 -8.84 4.83
CA GLU A 65 -8.17 -10.19 4.29
C GLU A 65 -7.17 -10.35 3.15
N ILE A 66 -7.04 -9.34 2.29
CA ILE A 66 -6.00 -9.30 1.24
C ILE A 66 -4.61 -9.32 1.88
N VAL A 67 -4.40 -8.50 2.91
CA VAL A 67 -3.13 -8.43 3.66
C VAL A 67 -2.80 -9.77 4.31
N GLU A 68 -3.77 -10.45 4.94
CA GLU A 68 -3.57 -11.78 5.53
C GLU A 68 -3.19 -12.82 4.46
N CYS A 69 -3.83 -12.83 3.29
CA CYS A 69 -3.46 -13.71 2.20
C CYS A 69 -2.00 -13.48 1.75
N LEU A 70 -1.61 -12.22 1.57
CA LEU A 70 -0.25 -11.84 1.19
C LEU A 70 0.77 -12.21 2.28
N ALA A 71 0.43 -12.05 3.55
CA ALA A 71 1.27 -12.44 4.67
C ALA A 71 1.52 -13.95 4.69
N LEU A 72 0.48 -14.77 4.48
CA LEU A 72 0.60 -16.23 4.40
C LEU A 72 1.51 -16.65 3.23
N LEU A 73 1.40 -15.98 2.08
CA LEU A 73 2.29 -16.24 0.93
C LEU A 73 3.75 -15.85 1.24
N ALA A 74 3.96 -14.73 1.94
CA ALA A 74 5.28 -14.28 2.37
C ALA A 74 5.95 -15.26 3.36
N GLU A 75 5.16 -15.96 4.19
CA GLU A 75 5.61 -17.04 5.07
C GLU A 75 5.87 -18.37 4.33
N GLY A 76 5.73 -18.41 3.01
CA GLY A 76 6.02 -19.57 2.19
C GLY A 76 4.83 -20.49 1.90
N SER A 77 3.60 -20.08 2.22
CA SER A 77 2.41 -20.84 1.87
C SER A 77 2.20 -20.84 0.35
N ARG A 78 1.69 -21.96 -0.17
CA ARG A 78 1.34 -22.06 -1.59
C ARG A 78 0.03 -21.31 -1.90
N ILE A 79 -0.09 -20.75 -3.09
CA ILE A 79 -1.31 -20.06 -3.54
C ILE A 79 -2.55 -20.97 -3.40
N SER A 80 -2.43 -22.24 -3.80
CA SER A 80 -3.52 -23.22 -3.67
C SER A 80 -3.95 -23.49 -2.22
N SER A 81 -3.02 -23.43 -1.28
CA SER A 81 -3.32 -23.60 0.14
C SER A 81 -4.05 -22.39 0.70
N VAL A 82 -3.57 -21.18 0.39
CA VAL A 82 -4.21 -19.92 0.78
C VAL A 82 -5.61 -19.82 0.18
N SER A 83 -5.77 -20.16 -1.10
CA SER A 83 -7.04 -20.21 -1.81
C SER A 83 -8.07 -21.09 -1.09
N ARG A 84 -7.70 -22.31 -0.70
CA ARG A 84 -8.59 -23.24 0.01
C ARG A 84 -8.96 -22.77 1.40
N VAL A 85 -8.00 -22.25 2.16
CA VAL A 85 -8.22 -21.81 3.55
C VAL A 85 -9.07 -20.54 3.59
N LYS A 86 -8.80 -19.59 2.69
CA LYS A 86 -9.48 -18.28 2.66
C LYS A 86 -10.72 -18.23 1.76
N GLY A 87 -10.98 -19.27 0.96
CA GLY A 87 -12.14 -19.34 0.09
C GLY A 87 -12.09 -18.44 -1.14
N HIS A 88 -10.90 -17.97 -1.53
CA HIS A 88 -10.70 -17.19 -2.76
C HIS A 88 -10.19 -18.06 -3.90
N LYS A 89 -10.45 -17.66 -5.15
CA LYS A 89 -9.89 -18.33 -6.32
C LYS A 89 -8.38 -18.14 -6.38
N GLU A 90 -7.65 -19.16 -6.84
CA GLU A 90 -6.19 -19.09 -7.00
C GLU A 90 -5.76 -17.91 -7.88
N ASP A 91 -6.47 -17.67 -8.99
CA ASP A 91 -6.21 -16.53 -9.89
C ASP A 91 -6.36 -15.19 -9.18
N THR A 92 -7.32 -15.07 -8.26
CA THR A 92 -7.52 -13.85 -7.47
C THR A 92 -6.36 -13.61 -6.52
N VAL A 93 -5.92 -14.65 -5.82
CA VAL A 93 -4.78 -14.58 -4.89
C VAL A 93 -3.49 -14.29 -5.66
N ALA A 94 -3.29 -14.92 -6.83
CA ALA A 94 -2.15 -14.67 -7.71
C ALA A 94 -2.14 -13.22 -8.22
N ALA A 95 -3.29 -12.67 -8.60
CA ALA A 95 -3.40 -11.28 -9.03
C ALA A 95 -3.01 -10.30 -7.90
N TRP A 96 -3.46 -10.53 -6.66
CA TRP A 96 -3.06 -9.71 -5.52
C TRP A 96 -1.55 -9.76 -5.28
N LEU A 97 -0.93 -10.93 -5.41
CA LEU A 97 0.51 -11.09 -5.26
C LEU A 97 1.28 -10.31 -6.34
N THR A 98 0.84 -10.39 -7.59
CA THR A 98 1.44 -9.66 -8.71
C THR A 98 1.36 -8.15 -8.50
N GLU A 99 0.18 -7.63 -8.17
CA GLU A 99 -0.01 -6.21 -7.92
C GLU A 99 0.80 -5.70 -6.71
N ALA A 100 0.92 -6.53 -5.66
CA ALA A 100 1.76 -6.20 -4.51
C ALA A 100 3.24 -6.16 -4.88
N ALA A 101 3.72 -7.07 -5.73
CA ALA A 101 5.09 -7.08 -6.21
C ALA A 101 5.42 -5.86 -7.07
N GLU A 102 4.52 -5.48 -7.98
CA GLU A 102 4.64 -4.26 -8.80
C GLU A 102 4.70 -2.99 -7.93
N HIS A 103 3.89 -2.94 -6.88
CA HIS A 103 3.90 -1.82 -5.94
C HIS A 103 5.22 -1.72 -5.17
N VAL A 104 5.77 -2.84 -4.71
CA VAL A 104 7.08 -2.88 -4.03
C VAL A 104 8.19 -2.40 -4.97
N GLU A 105 8.18 -2.84 -6.22
CA GLU A 105 9.15 -2.40 -7.23
C GLU A 105 9.07 -0.88 -7.48
N ALA A 106 7.86 -0.34 -7.57
CA ALA A 106 7.66 1.10 -7.72
C ALA A 106 8.22 1.89 -6.53
N VAL A 107 7.99 1.44 -5.30
CA VAL A 107 8.54 2.04 -4.08
C VAL A 107 10.07 1.94 -4.06
N GLU A 108 10.64 0.78 -4.41
CA GLU A 108 12.09 0.60 -4.49
C GLU A 108 12.73 1.57 -5.49
N ASN A 109 12.14 1.74 -6.65
CA ASN A 109 12.62 2.67 -7.67
C ASN A 109 12.63 4.12 -7.19
N VAL A 110 11.61 4.56 -6.47
CA VAL A 110 11.56 5.90 -5.85
C VAL A 110 12.68 6.07 -4.83
N LEU A 111 12.87 5.09 -3.93
CA LEU A 111 13.92 5.13 -2.92
C LEU A 111 15.32 5.18 -3.54
N LEU A 112 15.55 4.41 -4.61
CA LEU A 112 16.82 4.39 -5.30
C LEU A 112 17.11 5.70 -6.05
N SER A 113 16.10 6.33 -6.65
CA SER A 113 16.26 7.55 -7.45
C SER A 113 16.31 8.82 -6.60
N GLU A 114 15.38 9.00 -5.67
CA GLU A 114 15.22 10.24 -4.91
C GLU A 114 16.16 10.33 -3.72
N PHE A 115 16.38 9.23 -3.02
CA PHE A 115 17.22 9.20 -1.82
C PHE A 115 18.67 8.76 -2.11
N ARG A 116 19.03 8.46 -3.36
CA ARG A 116 20.35 7.96 -3.77
C ARG A 116 20.84 6.78 -2.92
N ILE A 117 19.94 5.94 -2.49
CA ILE A 117 20.23 4.75 -1.71
C ILE A 117 20.61 3.63 -2.68
N SER A 118 21.74 2.98 -2.48
CA SER A 118 22.12 1.80 -3.26
C SER A 118 21.32 0.56 -2.82
N ARG A 119 21.15 -0.42 -3.74
CA ARG A 119 20.54 -1.71 -3.38
C ARG A 119 21.19 -2.38 -2.19
N GLY A 120 22.52 -2.33 -2.10
CA GLY A 120 23.25 -2.88 -0.95
C GLY A 120 22.93 -2.20 0.37
N GLN A 121 22.63 -0.90 0.36
CA GLN A 121 22.18 -0.18 1.55
C GLN A 121 20.75 -0.56 1.95
N LEU A 122 19.86 -0.77 0.97
CA LEU A 122 18.51 -1.29 1.23
C LEU A 122 18.55 -2.70 1.82
N ASP A 123 19.34 -3.60 1.24
CA ASP A 123 19.54 -4.95 1.77
C ASP A 123 20.12 -4.95 3.19
N GLY A 124 21.06 -4.04 3.46
CA GLY A 124 21.62 -3.83 4.79
C GLY A 124 20.56 -3.35 5.79
N LEU A 125 19.67 -2.46 5.37
CA LEU A 125 18.58 -1.94 6.20
C LEU A 125 17.55 -3.03 6.50
N TRP A 126 17.19 -3.85 5.52
CA TRP A 126 16.30 -5.01 5.68
C TRP A 126 16.89 -6.04 6.62
N SER A 127 18.19 -6.38 6.46
CA SER A 127 18.91 -7.32 7.34
C SER A 127 18.96 -6.79 8.78
N TYR A 128 19.17 -5.49 8.98
CA TYR A 128 19.17 -4.87 10.30
C TYR A 128 17.81 -4.95 10.99
N VAL A 129 16.73 -4.64 10.25
CA VAL A 129 15.35 -4.70 10.78
C VAL A 129 14.98 -6.14 11.15
N LYS A 130 15.33 -7.11 10.30
CA LYS A 130 15.08 -8.54 10.54
C LYS A 130 15.79 -9.04 11.79
N ASN A 131 17.07 -8.73 11.95
CA ASN A 131 17.87 -9.19 13.11
C ASN A 131 17.45 -8.53 14.43
N LYS A 132 16.89 -7.30 14.39
CA LYS A 132 16.43 -6.64 15.62
C LYS A 132 15.20 -7.32 16.23
N GLY A 133 14.43 -8.07 15.43
CA GLY A 133 13.31 -8.90 15.90
C GLY A 133 13.75 -10.18 16.64
N GLU A 134 14.92 -10.70 16.33
CA GLU A 134 15.42 -11.96 16.92
C GLU A 134 16.14 -11.79 18.28
N LYS A 135 16.70 -10.61 18.55
CA LYS A 135 17.45 -10.35 19.81
C LYS A 135 16.61 -10.23 21.07
N LYS A 136 15.28 -10.30 21.00
CA LYS A 136 14.38 -10.25 22.18
C LYS A 136 14.05 -11.61 22.80
N ARG A 137 14.62 -12.72 22.32
CA ARG A 137 14.29 -14.08 22.79
C ARG A 137 15.34 -14.74 23.65
N THR A 138 16.42 -14.07 24.05
CA THR A 138 17.43 -14.64 24.93
C THR A 138 17.65 -13.75 26.14
N CYS A 139 16.73 -13.80 27.09
CA CYS A 139 16.98 -13.51 28.49
C CYS A 139 15.87 -14.19 29.31
N GLY A 140 16.12 -15.37 29.78
CA GLY A 140 15.28 -16.10 30.69
C GLY A 140 16.03 -17.33 31.18
N ASN A 141 16.94 -17.08 32.09
CA ASN A 141 17.37 -18.08 33.09
C ASN A 141 17.40 -17.40 34.44
#